data_134b831ef08b5faf7ec81cf854bbe918
#
_entry.id   134b831ef08b5faf7ec81cf854bbe918
#
_cell.length_a   1.000
_cell.length_b   1.000
_cell.length_c   1.000
_cell.angle_alpha   90.00
_cell.angle_beta   90.00
_cell.angle_gamma   90.00
#
_symmetry.space_group_name_H-M   'P 1'
#
loop_
_entity.id
_entity.type
_entity.pdbx_description
1 polymer ?
#
loop_
_entity_poly.entity_id
_entity_poly.type
_entity_poly.pdbx_seq_one_letter_code
_entity_poly.pdbx_strand_id
1 'polypeptide(L)'
;HPMRYVQPGTLPPDYETGIAAVNEKLAADGVDIKVEIIRIPWGEYDTKLNLMLSSGEPFELLHVMQDVKNMSALAAMGAIVSVDPYLDKYPELVGMFTETEWLGSLYNGEHYAIPCSWRSFDNLMSYMNVRVDVMKAVGYDEFPSGSVDDVIDLMKKSQEYILNETGIKAYNWFHQNQDTAHWLHRTYDSYPFYVENSLGLVLARQDGTIDSFYESEEFKNDCETYYEMYQAGLVNPDVLNIDHSVMYDDAQLGAFLPSQTFDPATGVTIQQKTGINTTVEWVEMNPEKPEMICTFVQNLNAISDTSEDMESGLKFLNWLYASKENHDLFHYGIEGVHYNPVGENRIEYIKDENDNTLYTMDTWMSGYLPFMRFSSDAPDTQIDYMTYKAENAVVSPIAGFIFDASNVQTELSNLQTEIIASIYPIKVGMVSYEDNIDQAIANLKAAGLDTYLNEYRTQFSAYLEANPWVLEMAK
;
A
#
# COMPACT_ATOMS: atom_id res chain seq x y z
N HIS A 1 -26.42 -20.31 9.30
CA HIS A 1 -25.98 -19.44 8.20
C HIS A 1 -24.48 -19.55 8.04
N PRO A 2 -23.93 -19.40 6.81
CA PRO A 2 -22.48 -19.31 6.63
C PRO A 2 -21.97 -17.99 7.22
N MET A 3 -20.77 -18.00 7.77
CA MET A 3 -20.00 -16.79 8.06
C MET A 3 -19.51 -16.22 6.72
N ARG A 4 -20.13 -15.13 6.27
CA ARG A 4 -19.82 -14.46 5.01
C ARG A 4 -18.76 -13.40 5.25
N TYR A 5 -17.66 -13.53 4.55
CA TYR A 5 -16.54 -12.61 4.63
C TYR A 5 -16.41 -11.82 3.32
N VAL A 6 -16.68 -10.52 3.40
CA VAL A 6 -16.64 -9.60 2.25
C VAL A 6 -15.23 -9.06 2.05
N GLN A 7 -14.72 -9.19 0.83
CA GLN A 7 -13.37 -8.81 0.40
C GLN A 7 -13.36 -8.20 -1.00
N PRO A 8 -12.39 -7.33 -1.36
CA PRO A 8 -12.18 -6.91 -2.74
C PRO A 8 -11.52 -8.01 -3.58
N GLY A 9 -11.67 -7.93 -4.89
CA GLY A 9 -11.01 -8.80 -5.87
C GLY A 9 -11.93 -9.85 -6.48
N THR A 10 -11.35 -10.94 -6.96
CA THR A 10 -12.06 -12.06 -7.60
C THR A 10 -11.74 -13.37 -6.90
N LEU A 11 -12.66 -14.33 -6.95
CA LEU A 11 -12.41 -15.68 -6.43
C LEU A 11 -11.38 -16.39 -7.32
N PRO A 12 -10.48 -17.21 -6.73
CA PRO A 12 -9.55 -18.01 -7.50
C PRO A 12 -10.28 -19.10 -8.31
N PRO A 13 -9.67 -19.63 -9.38
CA PRO A 13 -10.31 -20.64 -10.25
C PRO A 13 -10.84 -21.87 -9.52
N ASP A 14 -10.09 -22.41 -8.57
CA ASP A 14 -10.46 -23.62 -7.80
C ASP A 14 -10.95 -23.26 -6.37
N TYR A 15 -11.68 -22.16 -6.24
CA TYR A 15 -12.24 -21.70 -4.96
C TYR A 15 -13.04 -22.77 -4.23
N GLU A 16 -13.92 -23.48 -4.95
CA GLU A 16 -14.84 -24.47 -4.35
C GLU A 16 -14.10 -25.63 -3.66
N THR A 17 -13.02 -26.12 -4.27
CA THR A 17 -12.19 -27.16 -3.67
C THR A 17 -11.46 -26.65 -2.43
N GLY A 18 -10.88 -25.46 -2.50
CA GLY A 18 -10.13 -24.88 -1.40
C GLY A 18 -11.02 -24.53 -0.20
N ILE A 19 -12.16 -23.87 -0.42
CA ILE A 19 -13.06 -23.49 0.68
C ILE A 19 -13.78 -24.69 1.29
N ALA A 20 -14.03 -25.75 0.52
CA ALA A 20 -14.56 -27.00 1.05
C ALA A 20 -13.58 -27.62 2.06
N ALA A 21 -12.28 -27.66 1.72
CA ALA A 21 -11.25 -28.19 2.62
C ALA A 21 -11.12 -27.33 3.90
N VAL A 22 -11.23 -26.00 3.80
CA VAL A 22 -11.28 -25.10 4.96
C VAL A 22 -12.47 -25.44 5.86
N ASN A 23 -13.65 -25.60 5.29
CA ASN A 23 -14.87 -25.92 6.05
C ASN A 23 -14.82 -27.33 6.69
N GLU A 24 -14.24 -28.32 6.02
CA GLU A 24 -14.00 -29.63 6.59
C GLU A 24 -13.03 -29.58 7.78
N LYS A 25 -11.95 -28.80 7.66
CA LYS A 25 -10.98 -28.62 8.75
C LYS A 25 -11.59 -27.87 9.94
N LEU A 26 -12.38 -26.80 9.71
CA LEU A 26 -13.13 -26.11 10.76
C LEU A 26 -14.01 -27.07 11.55
N ALA A 27 -14.77 -27.91 10.85
CA ALA A 27 -15.65 -28.91 11.49
C ALA A 27 -14.84 -29.97 12.27
N ALA A 28 -13.70 -30.43 11.71
CA ALA A 28 -12.82 -31.38 12.38
C ALA A 28 -12.17 -30.80 13.64
N ASP A 29 -11.85 -29.51 13.62
CA ASP A 29 -11.28 -28.78 14.76
C ASP A 29 -12.36 -28.36 15.79
N GLY A 30 -13.63 -28.67 15.54
CA GLY A 30 -14.75 -28.39 16.45
C GLY A 30 -15.23 -26.94 16.42
N VAL A 31 -14.90 -26.18 15.37
CA VAL A 31 -15.37 -24.81 15.18
C VAL A 31 -16.68 -24.84 14.42
N ASP A 32 -17.76 -24.46 15.10
CA ASP A 32 -19.15 -24.53 14.56
C ASP A 32 -19.49 -23.30 13.70
N ILE A 33 -18.77 -23.16 12.58
CA ILE A 33 -19.05 -22.19 11.53
C ILE A 33 -18.79 -22.79 10.16
N LYS A 34 -19.39 -22.20 9.13
CA LYS A 34 -19.12 -22.48 7.74
C LYS A 34 -18.74 -21.16 7.05
N VAL A 35 -17.56 -21.12 6.45
CA VAL A 35 -17.03 -19.91 5.80
C VAL A 35 -17.45 -19.84 4.34
N GLU A 36 -17.88 -18.66 3.93
CA GLU A 36 -18.14 -18.27 2.55
C GLU A 36 -17.45 -16.93 2.27
N ILE A 37 -16.72 -16.83 1.16
CA ILE A 37 -16.05 -15.60 0.78
C ILE A 37 -16.86 -14.88 -0.31
N ILE A 38 -17.18 -13.62 -0.05
CA ILE A 38 -17.83 -12.73 -1.02
C ILE A 38 -16.76 -11.80 -1.58
N ARG A 39 -16.39 -11.99 -2.85
CA ARG A 39 -15.46 -11.11 -3.54
C ARG A 39 -16.21 -10.08 -4.38
N ILE A 40 -15.85 -8.82 -4.21
CA ILE A 40 -16.36 -7.71 -4.99
C ILE A 40 -15.22 -7.22 -5.91
N PRO A 41 -15.37 -7.28 -7.23
CA PRO A 41 -14.33 -6.80 -8.16
C PRO A 41 -13.93 -5.36 -7.87
N TRP A 42 -12.64 -5.04 -7.99
CA TRP A 42 -12.09 -3.72 -7.66
C TRP A 42 -12.82 -2.56 -8.33
N GLY A 43 -13.18 -2.69 -9.61
CA GLY A 43 -13.89 -1.64 -10.35
C GLY A 43 -15.32 -1.34 -9.84
N GLU A 44 -15.89 -2.23 -9.03
CA GLU A 44 -17.25 -2.12 -8.49
C GLU A 44 -17.27 -2.06 -6.95
N TYR A 45 -16.10 -2.16 -6.32
CA TYR A 45 -15.98 -2.39 -4.88
C TYR A 45 -16.72 -1.32 -4.06
N ASP A 46 -16.43 -0.06 -4.32
CA ASP A 46 -17.00 1.05 -3.56
C ASP A 46 -18.53 1.13 -3.72
N THR A 47 -19.02 0.99 -4.95
CA THR A 47 -20.46 1.06 -5.25
C THR A 47 -21.22 -0.11 -4.63
N LYS A 48 -20.74 -1.34 -4.80
CA LYS A 48 -21.40 -2.53 -4.27
C LYS A 48 -21.33 -2.61 -2.75
N LEU A 49 -20.16 -2.29 -2.16
CA LEU A 49 -20.04 -2.26 -0.70
C LEU A 49 -21.00 -1.22 -0.08
N ASN A 50 -21.06 -0.01 -0.65
CA ASN A 50 -22.02 1.01 -0.18
C ASN A 50 -23.47 0.54 -0.29
N LEU A 51 -23.81 -0.17 -1.36
CA LEU A 51 -25.14 -0.75 -1.53
C LEU A 51 -25.44 -1.82 -0.49
N MET A 52 -24.52 -2.75 -0.23
CA MET A 52 -24.66 -3.77 0.80
C MET A 52 -24.86 -3.15 2.19
N LEU A 53 -24.02 -2.18 2.56
CA LEU A 53 -24.13 -1.47 3.85
C LEU A 53 -25.45 -0.72 3.97
N SER A 54 -25.93 -0.05 2.92
CA SER A 54 -27.16 0.75 2.95
C SER A 54 -28.44 -0.08 2.87
N SER A 55 -28.39 -1.25 2.23
CA SER A 55 -29.53 -2.17 2.12
C SER A 55 -29.72 -3.04 3.38
N GLY A 56 -28.74 -3.06 4.28
CA GLY A 56 -28.73 -3.97 5.43
C GLY A 56 -28.56 -5.44 5.03
N GLU A 57 -27.89 -5.70 3.90
CA GLU A 57 -27.58 -7.06 3.47
C GLU A 57 -26.70 -7.74 4.53
N PRO A 58 -27.09 -8.88 5.09
CA PRO A 58 -26.36 -9.47 6.20
C PRO A 58 -25.05 -10.12 5.72
N PHE A 59 -23.96 -9.79 6.40
CA PHE A 59 -22.67 -10.47 6.33
C PHE A 59 -21.93 -10.31 7.67
N GLU A 60 -20.99 -11.20 7.95
CA GLU A 60 -20.41 -11.31 9.29
C GLU A 60 -19.08 -10.59 9.41
N LEU A 61 -18.21 -10.70 8.40
CA LEU A 61 -16.87 -10.14 8.42
C LEU A 61 -16.62 -9.25 7.20
N LEU A 62 -16.01 -8.10 7.42
CA LEU A 62 -15.61 -7.15 6.38
C LEU A 62 -14.10 -6.92 6.42
N HIS A 63 -13.44 -7.08 5.29
CA HIS A 63 -12.08 -6.57 5.14
C HIS A 63 -12.08 -5.05 4.99
N VAL A 64 -11.34 -4.37 5.85
CA VAL A 64 -11.23 -2.90 5.92
C VAL A 64 -9.85 -2.47 5.47
N MET A 65 -9.80 -1.54 4.53
CA MET A 65 -8.58 -0.89 4.02
C MET A 65 -8.60 0.58 4.42
N GLN A 66 -7.58 1.03 5.15
CA GLN A 66 -7.52 2.41 5.68
C GLN A 66 -7.40 3.48 4.58
N ASP A 67 -6.83 3.13 3.44
CA ASP A 67 -6.65 4.00 2.27
C ASP A 67 -7.85 4.05 1.31
N VAL A 68 -8.80 3.13 1.46
CA VAL A 68 -10.01 3.08 0.59
C VAL A 68 -11.26 3.53 1.34
N LYS A 69 -11.63 2.82 2.38
CA LYS A 69 -12.72 3.18 3.28
C LYS A 69 -12.29 2.85 4.71
N ASN A 70 -11.81 3.86 5.41
CA ASN A 70 -11.17 3.65 6.69
C ASN A 70 -12.16 3.17 7.78
N MET A 71 -11.60 2.50 8.76
CA MET A 71 -12.34 1.91 9.88
C MET A 71 -13.14 2.96 10.65
N SER A 72 -12.56 4.13 10.90
CA SER A 72 -13.23 5.18 11.68
C SER A 72 -14.48 5.71 10.97
N ALA A 73 -14.44 5.85 9.63
CA ALA A 73 -15.62 6.23 8.86
C ALA A 73 -16.72 5.17 8.94
N LEU A 74 -16.36 3.88 8.83
CA LEU A 74 -17.31 2.78 8.96
C LEU A 74 -17.92 2.72 10.37
N ALA A 75 -17.11 2.91 11.41
CA ALA A 75 -17.58 2.96 12.80
C ALA A 75 -18.50 4.16 13.05
N ALA A 76 -18.13 5.35 12.55
CA ALA A 76 -18.95 6.56 12.65
C ALA A 76 -20.30 6.43 11.94
N MET A 77 -20.36 5.67 10.84
CA MET A 77 -21.60 5.36 10.13
C MET A 77 -22.45 4.29 10.84
N GLY A 78 -21.91 3.61 11.86
CA GLY A 78 -22.55 2.47 12.50
C GLY A 78 -22.57 1.20 11.64
N ALA A 79 -21.72 1.10 10.63
CA ALA A 79 -21.67 -0.05 9.71
C ALA A 79 -20.88 -1.24 10.26
N ILE A 80 -20.07 -0.99 11.28
CA ILE A 80 -19.28 -2.00 12.00
C ILE A 80 -19.43 -1.80 13.50
N VAL A 81 -19.22 -2.87 14.28
CA VAL A 81 -19.41 -2.85 15.72
C VAL A 81 -18.10 -2.93 16.49
N SER A 82 -18.12 -2.43 17.76
CA SER A 82 -16.99 -2.64 18.68
C SER A 82 -16.78 -4.12 18.93
N VAL A 83 -15.52 -4.56 18.89
CA VAL A 83 -15.13 -5.95 19.17
C VAL A 83 -14.78 -6.17 20.64
N ASP A 84 -14.58 -5.11 21.42
CA ASP A 84 -14.18 -5.18 22.83
C ASP A 84 -15.07 -6.10 23.69
N PRO A 85 -16.41 -6.13 23.53
CA PRO A 85 -17.25 -7.01 24.32
C PRO A 85 -16.98 -8.51 24.16
N TYR A 86 -16.27 -8.88 23.10
CA TYR A 86 -16.02 -10.27 22.75
C TYR A 86 -14.58 -10.72 22.99
N LEU A 87 -13.61 -9.77 23.05
CA LEU A 87 -12.17 -10.08 23.05
C LEU A 87 -11.72 -10.94 24.23
N ASP A 88 -12.36 -10.82 25.40
CA ASP A 88 -12.05 -11.65 26.57
C ASP A 88 -12.25 -13.15 26.33
N LYS A 89 -13.08 -13.52 25.34
CA LYS A 89 -13.31 -14.91 24.95
C LYS A 89 -12.21 -15.46 24.04
N TYR A 90 -11.38 -14.60 23.46
CA TYR A 90 -10.36 -14.93 22.48
C TYR A 90 -8.98 -14.39 22.87
N PRO A 91 -8.45 -14.75 24.07
CA PRO A 91 -7.18 -14.19 24.56
C PRO A 91 -5.99 -14.56 23.67
N GLU A 92 -6.05 -15.71 22.99
CA GLU A 92 -5.01 -16.14 22.06
C GLU A 92 -5.01 -15.24 20.80
N LEU A 93 -6.17 -14.94 20.24
CA LEU A 93 -6.32 -14.01 19.13
C LEU A 93 -5.80 -12.61 19.50
N VAL A 94 -6.14 -12.13 20.68
CA VAL A 94 -5.67 -10.84 21.18
C VAL A 94 -4.14 -10.81 21.28
N GLY A 95 -3.55 -11.90 21.79
CA GLY A 95 -2.09 -12.03 21.97
C GLY A 95 -1.28 -12.18 20.67
N MET A 96 -1.94 -12.38 19.52
CA MET A 96 -1.27 -12.52 18.22
C MET A 96 -0.72 -11.20 17.68
N PHE A 97 -1.28 -10.08 18.11
CA PHE A 97 -0.95 -8.76 17.60
C PHE A 97 -0.26 -7.90 18.65
N THR A 98 0.64 -7.06 18.19
CA THR A 98 1.36 -6.11 19.04
C THR A 98 0.44 -5.00 19.56
N GLU A 99 0.84 -4.34 20.63
CA GLU A 99 0.13 -3.16 21.15
C GLU A 99 0.00 -2.07 20.07
N THR A 100 1.03 -1.87 19.26
CA THR A 100 1.03 -0.91 18.14
C THR A 100 -0.01 -1.27 17.07
N GLU A 101 -0.14 -2.56 16.73
CA GLU A 101 -1.15 -3.00 15.77
C GLU A 101 -2.58 -2.78 16.32
N TRP A 102 -2.80 -3.03 17.61
CA TRP A 102 -4.08 -2.76 18.27
C TRP A 102 -4.46 -1.28 18.29
N LEU A 103 -3.47 -0.36 18.38
CA LEU A 103 -3.73 1.08 18.27
C LEU A 103 -4.39 1.45 16.93
N GLY A 104 -4.08 0.73 15.85
CA GLY A 104 -4.68 0.95 14.53
C GLY A 104 -6.17 0.61 14.44
N SER A 105 -6.72 -0.10 15.42
CA SER A 105 -8.13 -0.50 15.47
C SER A 105 -8.99 0.35 16.42
N LEU A 106 -8.41 1.38 17.06
CA LEU A 106 -9.11 2.25 18.00
C LEU A 106 -9.94 3.32 17.29
N TYR A 107 -11.19 3.47 17.76
CA TYR A 107 -12.06 4.59 17.47
C TYR A 107 -12.85 4.97 18.71
N ASN A 108 -12.76 6.23 19.14
CA ASN A 108 -13.40 6.73 20.37
C ASN A 108 -13.12 5.88 21.62
N GLY A 109 -11.92 5.29 21.72
CA GLY A 109 -11.50 4.51 22.87
C GLY A 109 -11.92 3.04 22.87
N GLU A 110 -12.56 2.55 21.83
CA GLU A 110 -12.94 1.13 21.64
C GLU A 110 -12.32 0.58 20.36
N HIS A 111 -12.05 -0.72 20.31
CA HIS A 111 -11.56 -1.41 19.14
C HIS A 111 -12.72 -1.83 18.22
N TYR A 112 -12.65 -1.48 16.95
CA TYR A 112 -13.71 -1.75 15.96
C TYR A 112 -13.32 -2.79 14.91
N ALA A 113 -12.13 -3.34 15.01
CA ALA A 113 -11.69 -4.39 14.10
C ALA A 113 -10.53 -5.19 14.71
N ILE A 114 -10.28 -6.36 14.14
CA ILE A 114 -9.10 -7.17 14.41
C ILE A 114 -8.00 -6.75 13.43
N PRO A 115 -6.78 -6.43 13.89
CA PRO A 115 -5.66 -6.13 13.00
C PRO A 115 -5.36 -7.27 12.04
N CYS A 116 -4.78 -6.95 10.90
CA CYS A 116 -4.11 -7.93 10.04
C CYS A 116 -2.61 -7.72 10.17
N SER A 117 -1.87 -8.78 10.49
CA SER A 117 -0.42 -8.72 10.58
C SER A 117 0.19 -8.77 9.18
N TRP A 118 0.14 -7.64 8.52
CA TRP A 118 0.80 -7.34 7.26
C TRP A 118 1.67 -6.11 7.46
N ARG A 119 2.83 -6.05 6.82
CA ARG A 119 3.67 -4.87 6.92
C ARG A 119 2.91 -3.60 6.54
N SER A 120 2.66 -2.74 7.50
CA SER A 120 1.87 -1.51 7.35
C SER A 120 2.70 -0.24 7.42
N PHE A 121 3.97 -0.34 7.79
CA PHE A 121 4.82 0.81 7.86
C PHE A 121 5.37 1.12 6.48
N ASP A 122 5.51 2.38 6.26
CA ASP A 122 6.11 2.94 5.08
C ASP A 122 5.32 2.68 3.79
N ASN A 123 4.28 3.47 3.58
CA ASN A 123 3.71 3.64 2.24
C ASN A 123 4.69 4.38 1.30
N LEU A 124 5.87 4.73 1.78
CA LEU A 124 6.86 5.44 1.03
C LEU A 124 7.59 4.43 0.15
N MET A 125 7.42 4.56 -1.15
CA MET A 125 8.04 3.69 -2.16
C MET A 125 9.54 4.00 -2.30
N SER A 126 10.31 3.82 -1.22
CA SER A 126 11.76 4.01 -1.22
C SER A 126 12.53 2.89 -1.93
N TYR A 127 11.80 1.89 -2.37
CA TYR A 127 12.32 0.76 -3.15
C TYR A 127 12.02 0.91 -4.62
N MET A 128 12.92 0.38 -5.45
CA MET A 128 12.77 0.32 -6.90
C MET A 128 12.97 -1.09 -7.40
N ASN A 129 12.14 -1.50 -8.36
CA ASN A 129 12.46 -2.65 -9.21
C ASN A 129 13.48 -2.20 -10.24
N VAL A 130 14.63 -2.86 -10.30
CA VAL A 130 15.73 -2.53 -11.18
C VAL A 130 16.07 -3.72 -12.07
N ARG A 131 16.20 -3.50 -13.37
CA ARG A 131 16.73 -4.48 -14.31
C ARG A 131 18.24 -4.57 -14.16
N VAL A 132 18.69 -5.58 -13.42
CA VAL A 132 20.10 -5.80 -13.11
C VAL A 132 20.91 -6.15 -14.37
N ASP A 133 20.30 -6.84 -15.34
CA ASP A 133 20.90 -7.12 -16.64
C ASP A 133 21.27 -5.84 -17.37
N VAL A 134 20.37 -4.87 -17.43
CA VAL A 134 20.61 -3.56 -18.06
C VAL A 134 21.62 -2.75 -17.25
N MET A 135 21.44 -2.68 -15.93
CA MET A 135 22.34 -1.95 -15.03
C MET A 135 23.81 -2.37 -15.25
N LYS A 136 24.08 -3.67 -15.27
CA LYS A 136 25.43 -4.21 -15.52
C LYS A 136 25.92 -3.94 -16.94
N ALA A 137 25.05 -4.04 -17.93
CA ALA A 137 25.39 -3.77 -19.33
C ALA A 137 25.83 -2.32 -19.56
N VAL A 138 25.32 -1.37 -18.76
CA VAL A 138 25.69 0.05 -18.86
C VAL A 138 26.79 0.48 -17.86
N GLY A 139 27.42 -0.47 -17.18
CA GLY A 139 28.64 -0.26 -16.40
C GLY A 139 28.45 -0.01 -14.91
N TYR A 140 27.28 -0.36 -14.37
CA TYR A 140 27.02 -0.35 -12.92
C TYR A 140 26.98 -1.77 -12.37
N ASP A 141 27.94 -2.15 -11.55
CA ASP A 141 27.98 -3.47 -10.91
C ASP A 141 26.95 -3.58 -9.77
N GLU A 142 26.71 -2.47 -9.08
CA GLU A 142 25.75 -2.33 -7.98
C GLU A 142 24.88 -1.09 -8.19
N PHE A 143 23.67 -1.09 -7.60
CA PHE A 143 22.79 0.06 -7.65
C PHE A 143 23.39 1.21 -6.83
N PRO A 144 23.47 2.44 -7.40
CA PRO A 144 24.10 3.58 -6.73
C PRO A 144 23.20 4.21 -5.64
N SER A 145 22.84 3.45 -4.61
CA SER A 145 22.05 3.90 -3.50
C SER A 145 22.60 5.17 -2.86
N GLY A 146 21.74 6.11 -2.51
CA GLY A 146 22.10 7.38 -1.88
C GLY A 146 22.59 8.48 -2.83
N SER A 147 22.84 8.18 -4.10
CA SER A 147 23.29 9.16 -5.10
C SER A 147 22.21 9.38 -6.17
N VAL A 148 21.45 10.45 -6.06
CA VAL A 148 20.40 10.81 -7.03
C VAL A 148 20.98 11.03 -8.41
N ASP A 149 22.11 11.73 -8.51
CA ASP A 149 22.78 12.04 -9.79
C ASP A 149 23.22 10.76 -10.52
N ASP A 150 23.80 9.79 -9.79
CA ASP A 150 24.20 8.51 -10.37
C ASP A 150 23.00 7.65 -10.77
N VAL A 151 21.90 7.71 -10.02
CA VAL A 151 20.65 7.03 -10.39
C VAL A 151 20.07 7.62 -11.67
N ILE A 152 20.08 8.94 -11.83
CA ILE A 152 19.62 9.60 -13.06
C ILE A 152 20.54 9.27 -14.23
N ASP A 153 21.85 9.23 -14.04
CA ASP A 153 22.82 8.79 -15.07
C ASP A 153 22.56 7.33 -15.48
N LEU A 154 22.35 6.46 -14.50
CA LEU A 154 21.97 5.06 -14.76
C LEU A 154 20.66 4.97 -15.54
N MET A 155 19.64 5.78 -15.21
CA MET A 155 18.38 5.84 -15.95
C MET A 155 18.60 6.27 -17.42
N LYS A 156 19.40 7.31 -17.66
CA LYS A 156 19.73 7.80 -19.02
C LYS A 156 20.41 6.72 -19.84
N LYS A 157 21.46 6.10 -19.31
CA LYS A 157 22.20 5.03 -19.97
C LYS A 157 21.34 3.79 -20.25
N SER A 158 20.48 3.44 -19.29
CA SER A 158 19.58 2.31 -19.42
C SER A 158 18.54 2.52 -20.51
N GLN A 159 17.95 3.72 -20.60
CA GLN A 159 16.99 4.04 -21.66
C GLN A 159 17.64 3.97 -23.05
N GLU A 160 18.85 4.49 -23.19
CA GLU A 160 19.60 4.42 -24.46
C GLU A 160 19.95 2.98 -24.84
N TYR A 161 20.40 2.18 -23.87
CA TYR A 161 20.71 0.76 -24.08
C TYR A 161 19.49 -0.03 -24.53
N ILE A 162 18.35 0.13 -23.82
CA ILE A 162 17.11 -0.56 -24.17
C ILE A 162 16.63 -0.16 -25.56
N LEU A 163 16.70 1.13 -25.91
CA LEU A 163 16.34 1.62 -27.25
C LEU A 163 17.20 0.99 -28.34
N ASN A 164 18.51 0.89 -28.13
CA ASN A 164 19.44 0.32 -29.10
C ASN A 164 19.23 -1.19 -29.28
N GLU A 165 18.95 -1.93 -28.20
CA GLU A 165 18.76 -3.38 -28.24
C GLU A 165 17.39 -3.80 -28.75
N THR A 166 16.34 -3.02 -28.46
CA THR A 166 14.95 -3.44 -28.70
C THR A 166 14.17 -2.54 -29.67
N GLY A 167 14.66 -1.34 -29.97
CA GLY A 167 13.92 -0.32 -30.71
C GLY A 167 12.81 0.35 -29.88
N ILE A 168 12.70 0.04 -28.59
CA ILE A 168 11.65 0.56 -27.69
C ILE A 168 12.27 1.66 -26.82
N LYS A 169 11.67 2.85 -26.83
CA LYS A 169 12.00 3.91 -25.89
C LYS A 169 11.22 3.68 -24.61
N ALA A 170 11.87 3.23 -23.55
CA ALA A 170 11.28 2.99 -22.26
C ALA A 170 11.31 4.27 -21.41
N TYR A 171 10.23 4.53 -20.70
CA TYR A 171 10.11 5.63 -19.76
C TYR A 171 10.08 5.11 -18.33
N ASN A 172 10.51 5.92 -17.37
CA ASN A 172 10.36 5.59 -15.96
C ASN A 172 8.91 5.79 -15.51
N TRP A 173 8.50 4.98 -14.54
CA TRP A 173 7.16 5.06 -14.00
C TRP A 173 6.96 6.37 -13.25
N PHE A 174 5.83 7.00 -13.50
CA PHE A 174 5.39 8.19 -12.83
C PHE A 174 3.86 8.17 -12.66
N HIS A 175 3.38 8.54 -11.50
CA HIS A 175 1.96 8.63 -11.22
C HIS A 175 1.60 10.05 -10.79
N GLN A 176 0.89 10.81 -11.66
CA GLN A 176 0.67 12.24 -11.45
C GLN A 176 -0.19 12.59 -10.23
N ASN A 177 -1.08 11.70 -9.81
CA ASN A 177 -1.99 11.89 -8.68
C ASN A 177 -1.58 11.16 -7.41
N GLN A 178 -0.36 10.64 -7.34
CA GLN A 178 0.23 10.11 -6.12
C GLN A 178 1.58 10.80 -5.86
N ASP A 179 2.07 10.72 -4.64
CA ASP A 179 3.44 11.10 -4.39
C ASP A 179 4.37 10.00 -4.95
N THR A 180 5.04 10.32 -6.03
CA THR A 180 5.95 9.40 -6.73
C THR A 180 7.41 9.69 -6.46
N ALA A 181 7.69 10.78 -5.75
CA ALA A 181 9.04 11.18 -5.38
C ALA A 181 9.55 10.50 -4.09
N HIS A 182 8.83 9.52 -3.55
CA HIS A 182 9.20 8.82 -2.32
C HIS A 182 10.62 8.26 -2.36
N TRP A 183 11.09 7.79 -3.51
CA TRP A 183 12.45 7.31 -3.67
C TRP A 183 13.51 8.40 -3.46
N LEU A 184 13.14 9.68 -3.68
CA LEU A 184 14.00 10.84 -3.40
C LEU A 184 14.00 11.22 -1.92
N HIS A 185 12.85 11.10 -1.25
CA HIS A 185 12.63 11.65 0.09
C HIS A 185 13.61 11.10 1.12
N ARG A 186 13.94 9.81 1.04
CA ARG A 186 14.94 9.20 1.95
C ARG A 186 16.37 9.63 1.68
N THR A 187 16.63 10.37 0.62
CA THR A 187 17.94 10.97 0.36
C THR A 187 18.07 12.37 0.96
N TYR A 188 16.94 12.99 1.39
CA TYR A 188 16.95 14.34 1.94
C TYR A 188 17.42 14.38 3.39
N ASP A 189 18.16 15.43 3.75
CA ASP A 189 18.62 15.63 5.13
C ASP A 189 17.45 15.84 6.11
N SER A 190 16.32 16.40 5.62
CA SER A 190 15.10 16.63 6.40
C SER A 190 14.28 15.36 6.69
N TYR A 191 14.61 14.23 6.07
CA TYR A 191 13.94 12.96 6.37
C TYR A 191 14.29 12.48 7.79
N PRO A 192 13.35 11.94 8.60
CA PRO A 192 12.01 11.47 8.22
C PRO A 192 10.91 12.55 8.24
N PHE A 193 10.02 12.47 7.28
CA PHE A 193 8.78 13.25 7.17
C PHE A 193 7.75 12.47 6.35
N TYR A 194 6.48 12.79 6.52
CA TYR A 194 5.40 12.16 5.79
C TYR A 194 4.70 13.16 4.87
N VAL A 195 4.43 12.78 3.64
CA VAL A 195 3.60 13.52 2.70
C VAL A 195 2.28 12.79 2.49
N GLU A 196 1.18 13.51 2.62
CA GLU A 196 -0.16 12.95 2.41
C GLU A 196 -0.35 12.39 1.00
N ASN A 197 -0.88 11.16 0.91
CA ASN A 197 -1.03 10.48 -0.38
C ASN A 197 -2.21 10.97 -1.24
N SER A 198 -3.24 11.57 -0.63
CA SER A 198 -4.49 11.89 -1.36
C SER A 198 -4.35 13.10 -2.28
N LEU A 199 -3.99 14.26 -1.73
CA LEU A 199 -3.80 15.51 -2.47
C LEU A 199 -2.35 15.98 -2.50
N GLY A 200 -1.49 15.42 -1.67
CA GLY A 200 -0.12 15.88 -1.50
C GLY A 200 -0.01 17.29 -0.91
N LEU A 201 -1.04 17.73 -0.18
CA LEU A 201 -1.07 19.07 0.41
C LEU A 201 -0.31 19.18 1.72
N VAL A 202 -0.29 18.08 2.48
CA VAL A 202 0.19 18.04 3.86
C VAL A 202 1.56 17.40 3.94
N LEU A 203 2.48 18.11 4.59
CA LEU A 203 3.78 17.60 5.02
C LEU A 203 3.81 17.54 6.54
N ALA A 204 3.83 16.34 7.10
CA ALA A 204 3.93 16.12 8.53
C ALA A 204 5.39 15.91 8.95
N ARG A 205 5.91 16.78 9.79
CA ARG A 205 7.25 16.72 10.34
C ARG A 205 7.29 15.79 11.56
N GLN A 206 8.47 15.29 11.88
CA GLN A 206 8.66 14.37 12.99
C GLN A 206 8.39 15.00 14.38
N ASP A 207 8.47 16.32 14.47
CA ASP A 207 8.12 17.08 15.68
C ASP A 207 6.62 17.37 15.84
N GLY A 208 5.79 16.90 14.91
CA GLY A 208 4.35 17.15 14.87
C GLY A 208 3.93 18.42 14.13
N THR A 209 4.86 19.14 13.52
CA THR A 209 4.53 20.31 12.69
C THR A 209 3.88 19.86 11.39
N ILE A 210 2.82 20.55 10.98
CA ILE A 210 2.14 20.37 9.69
C ILE A 210 2.42 21.58 8.79
N ASP A 211 3.13 21.31 7.70
CA ASP A 211 3.46 22.28 6.67
C ASP A 211 2.63 22.05 5.40
N SER A 212 2.60 23.06 4.53
CA SER A 212 2.15 22.91 3.14
C SER A 212 3.27 22.23 2.33
N PHE A 213 3.01 21.06 1.81
CA PHE A 213 4.03 20.34 1.02
C PHE A 213 4.42 21.13 -0.24
N TYR A 214 3.46 21.71 -0.94
CA TYR A 214 3.73 22.47 -2.16
C TYR A 214 4.50 23.78 -1.95
N GLU A 215 4.59 24.27 -0.70
CA GLU A 215 5.40 25.43 -0.32
C GLU A 215 6.73 25.03 0.34
N SER A 216 7.09 23.74 0.34
CA SER A 216 8.27 23.20 1.01
C SER A 216 9.51 23.10 0.11
N GLU A 217 10.68 23.06 0.73
CA GLU A 217 11.95 22.79 0.02
C GLU A 217 11.98 21.35 -0.52
N GLU A 218 11.32 20.40 0.14
CA GLU A 218 11.20 19.02 -0.33
C GLU A 218 10.47 18.96 -1.68
N PHE A 219 9.34 19.66 -1.81
CA PHE A 219 8.62 19.74 -3.08
C PHE A 219 9.42 20.42 -4.18
N LYS A 220 10.15 21.48 -3.84
CA LYS A 220 11.05 22.15 -4.77
C LYS A 220 12.10 21.16 -5.30
N ASN A 221 12.78 20.45 -4.42
CA ASN A 221 13.79 19.46 -4.79
C ASN A 221 13.22 18.35 -5.69
N ASP A 222 12.00 17.85 -5.37
CA ASP A 222 11.29 16.89 -6.20
C ASP A 222 11.07 17.45 -7.62
N CYS A 223 10.55 18.67 -7.72
CA CYS A 223 10.25 19.30 -9.01
C CYS A 223 11.51 19.55 -9.84
N GLU A 224 12.59 20.01 -9.24
CA GLU A 224 13.87 20.22 -9.93
C GLU A 224 14.42 18.92 -10.47
N THR A 225 14.38 17.85 -9.70
CA THR A 225 14.81 16.51 -10.13
C THR A 225 13.94 15.99 -11.28
N TYR A 226 12.61 16.07 -11.15
CA TYR A 226 11.70 15.64 -12.22
C TYR A 226 11.79 16.53 -13.46
N TYR A 227 12.08 17.81 -13.32
CA TYR A 227 12.35 18.69 -14.46
C TYR A 227 13.58 18.22 -15.24
N GLU A 228 14.67 17.88 -14.56
CA GLU A 228 15.86 17.30 -15.21
C GLU A 228 15.51 15.99 -15.93
N MET A 229 14.78 15.09 -15.27
CA MET A 229 14.36 13.82 -15.84
C MET A 229 13.44 14.01 -17.07
N TYR A 230 12.51 14.96 -17.01
CA TYR A 230 11.63 15.26 -18.15
C TYR A 230 12.41 15.80 -19.34
N GLN A 231 13.31 16.77 -19.11
CA GLN A 231 14.16 17.35 -20.15
C GLN A 231 15.12 16.30 -20.76
N ALA A 232 15.54 15.33 -19.99
CA ALA A 232 16.34 14.20 -20.46
C ALA A 232 15.53 13.14 -21.24
N GLY A 233 14.21 13.27 -21.32
CA GLY A 233 13.32 12.32 -21.98
C GLY A 233 13.10 11.01 -21.20
N LEU A 234 13.29 11.02 -19.88
CA LEU A 234 13.08 9.89 -18.99
C LEU A 234 11.62 9.76 -18.53
N VAL A 235 10.85 10.83 -18.61
CA VAL A 235 9.42 10.88 -18.30
C VAL A 235 8.64 10.90 -19.61
N ASN A 236 7.55 10.12 -19.70
CA ASN A 236 6.71 10.13 -20.89
C ASN A 236 6.13 11.52 -21.12
N PRO A 237 6.28 12.12 -22.32
CA PRO A 237 5.80 13.47 -22.60
C PRO A 237 4.28 13.63 -22.45
N ASP A 238 3.51 12.52 -22.57
CA ASP A 238 2.06 12.50 -22.40
C ASP A 238 1.62 12.15 -20.97
N VAL A 239 2.53 12.24 -19.99
CA VAL A 239 2.35 11.82 -18.59
C VAL A 239 1.07 12.34 -17.93
N LEU A 240 0.58 13.51 -18.30
CA LEU A 240 -0.66 14.09 -17.75
C LEU A 240 -1.95 13.49 -18.36
N ASN A 241 -1.85 12.82 -19.50
CA ASN A 241 -3.02 12.34 -20.26
C ASN A 241 -2.99 10.83 -20.52
N ILE A 242 -1.84 10.19 -20.30
CA ILE A 242 -1.69 8.74 -20.53
C ILE A 242 -2.41 7.96 -19.44
N ASP A 243 -3.04 6.85 -19.81
CA ASP A 243 -3.64 5.94 -18.84
C ASP A 243 -2.58 5.32 -17.92
N HIS A 244 -2.89 5.21 -16.64
CA HIS A 244 -1.99 4.67 -15.62
C HIS A 244 -1.48 3.27 -15.96
N SER A 245 -2.34 2.39 -16.51
CA SER A 245 -1.94 1.03 -16.88
C SER A 245 -0.94 1.02 -18.02
N VAL A 246 -1.07 1.92 -18.99
CA VAL A 246 -0.11 2.08 -20.09
C VAL A 246 1.21 2.62 -19.56
N MET A 247 1.17 3.61 -18.67
CA MET A 247 2.38 4.12 -17.99
C MET A 247 3.11 3.03 -17.20
N TYR A 248 2.37 2.21 -16.47
CA TYR A 248 2.92 1.09 -15.71
C TYR A 248 3.57 0.06 -16.65
N ASP A 249 2.92 -0.29 -17.74
CA ASP A 249 3.44 -1.20 -18.76
C ASP A 249 4.72 -0.68 -19.42
N ASP A 250 4.78 0.62 -19.72
CA ASP A 250 5.98 1.27 -20.27
C ASP A 250 7.12 1.28 -19.25
N ALA A 251 6.83 1.56 -17.99
CA ALA A 251 7.82 1.57 -16.93
C ALA A 251 8.39 0.18 -16.63
N GLN A 252 7.60 -0.89 -16.80
CA GLN A 252 8.11 -2.26 -16.68
C GLN A 252 9.17 -2.60 -17.77
N LEU A 253 9.07 -1.97 -18.93
CA LEU A 253 10.07 -2.12 -19.98
C LEU A 253 11.34 -1.31 -19.68
N GLY A 254 11.22 -0.26 -18.88
CA GLY A 254 12.31 0.56 -18.39
C GLY A 254 13.20 -0.17 -17.39
N ALA A 255 14.21 0.52 -16.91
CA ALA A 255 15.12 -0.03 -15.90
C ALA A 255 14.62 0.12 -14.49
N PHE A 256 13.63 0.99 -14.24
CA PHE A 256 13.25 1.42 -12.90
C PHE A 256 11.74 1.56 -12.76
N LEU A 257 11.21 0.89 -11.74
CA LEU A 257 9.82 0.98 -11.33
C LEU A 257 9.78 1.17 -9.82
N PRO A 258 9.52 2.39 -9.31
CA PRO A 258 9.28 2.59 -7.89
C PRO A 258 8.10 1.72 -7.42
N SER A 259 8.31 0.88 -6.43
CA SER A 259 7.28 -0.05 -5.96
C SER A 259 7.55 -0.48 -4.53
N GLN A 260 6.47 -0.63 -3.75
CA GLN A 260 6.51 -1.23 -2.42
C GLN A 260 6.64 -2.75 -2.46
N THR A 261 6.33 -3.37 -3.60
CA THR A 261 6.35 -4.82 -3.77
C THR A 261 7.08 -5.20 -5.03
N PHE A 262 7.76 -6.32 -4.98
CA PHE A 262 8.32 -6.97 -6.16
C PHE A 262 7.21 -7.77 -6.86
N ASP A 263 7.08 -7.57 -8.15
CA ASP A 263 6.22 -8.40 -9.00
C ASP A 263 7.11 -9.37 -9.81
N PRO A 264 7.09 -10.66 -9.50
CA PRO A 264 7.84 -11.68 -10.23
C PRO A 264 7.46 -11.74 -11.71
N ALA A 265 6.21 -11.36 -12.03
CA ALA A 265 5.73 -11.32 -13.41
C ALA A 265 6.42 -10.24 -14.26
N THR A 266 7.05 -9.23 -13.63
CA THR A 266 7.74 -8.16 -14.35
C THR A 266 8.80 -8.70 -15.31
N GLY A 267 9.65 -9.61 -14.86
CA GLY A 267 10.67 -10.24 -15.70
C GLY A 267 10.08 -11.04 -16.87
N VAL A 268 9.01 -11.79 -16.62
CA VAL A 268 8.28 -12.55 -17.64
C VAL A 268 7.64 -11.61 -18.67
N THR A 269 7.00 -10.54 -18.21
CA THR A 269 6.37 -9.53 -19.08
C THR A 269 7.41 -8.85 -19.97
N ILE A 270 8.56 -8.49 -19.43
CA ILE A 270 9.66 -7.90 -20.19
C ILE A 270 10.17 -8.87 -21.27
N GLN A 271 10.38 -10.14 -20.89
CA GLN A 271 10.81 -11.17 -21.86
C GLN A 271 9.79 -11.38 -22.97
N GLN A 272 8.49 -11.42 -22.65
CA GLN A 272 7.44 -11.56 -23.65
C GLN A 272 7.38 -10.38 -24.62
N LYS A 273 7.55 -9.15 -24.13
CA LYS A 273 7.49 -7.94 -24.95
C LYS A 273 8.75 -7.69 -25.77
N THR A 274 9.91 -8.04 -25.27
CA THR A 274 11.22 -7.68 -25.87
C THR A 274 12.00 -8.86 -26.44
N GLY A 275 11.66 -10.09 -26.05
CA GLY A 275 12.44 -11.29 -26.37
C GLY A 275 13.74 -11.42 -25.57
N ILE A 276 14.00 -10.53 -24.63
CA ILE A 276 15.23 -10.51 -23.81
C ILE A 276 14.94 -11.07 -22.43
N ASN A 277 15.71 -12.07 -22.00
CA ASN A 277 15.71 -12.51 -20.62
C ASN A 277 16.21 -11.40 -19.72
N THR A 278 15.47 -11.12 -18.64
CA THR A 278 15.82 -10.07 -17.71
C THR A 278 15.84 -10.58 -16.27
N THR A 279 16.74 -10.01 -15.48
CA THR A 279 16.76 -10.19 -14.02
C THR A 279 16.34 -8.87 -13.39
N VAL A 280 15.27 -8.93 -12.58
CA VAL A 280 14.77 -7.78 -11.83
C VAL A 280 15.08 -7.99 -10.37
N GLU A 281 15.67 -6.99 -9.73
CA GLU A 281 15.89 -6.95 -8.29
C GLU A 281 15.18 -5.75 -7.68
N TRP A 282 14.85 -5.89 -6.42
CA TRP A 282 14.23 -4.86 -5.62
C TRP A 282 15.28 -4.21 -4.73
N VAL A 283 15.54 -2.93 -4.94
CA VAL A 283 16.64 -2.20 -4.31
C VAL A 283 16.14 -1.00 -3.53
N GLU A 284 16.82 -0.69 -2.44
CA GLU A 284 16.51 0.46 -1.60
C GLU A 284 17.38 1.65 -1.97
N MET A 285 16.75 2.83 -2.11
CA MET A 285 17.48 4.05 -2.52
C MET A 285 18.46 4.55 -1.45
N ASN A 286 18.10 4.47 -0.19
CA ASN A 286 18.99 4.86 0.91
C ASN A 286 18.81 3.96 2.15
N PRO A 287 19.53 2.83 2.22
CA PRO A 287 19.42 1.88 3.33
C PRO A 287 19.97 2.42 4.68
N GLU A 288 20.74 3.52 4.65
CA GLU A 288 21.26 4.18 5.86
C GLU A 288 20.17 4.94 6.64
N LYS A 289 19.06 5.29 5.98
CA LYS A 289 17.93 6.00 6.59
C LYS A 289 16.92 5.01 7.19
N PRO A 290 16.28 5.35 8.32
CA PRO A 290 15.31 4.46 8.95
C PRO A 290 14.05 4.29 8.10
N GLU A 291 13.37 3.15 8.28
CA GLU A 291 11.99 2.98 7.86
C GLU A 291 11.08 3.86 8.71
N MET A 292 9.89 4.20 8.21
CA MET A 292 8.94 5.03 8.94
C MET A 292 7.57 4.34 9.02
N ILE A 293 7.00 4.30 10.22
CA ILE A 293 5.63 3.86 10.45
C ILE A 293 4.70 5.05 10.27
N CYS A 294 3.96 5.09 9.17
CA CYS A 294 2.98 6.14 8.87
C CYS A 294 1.56 5.73 9.24
N THR A 295 1.32 4.45 9.41
CA THR A 295 0.03 3.86 9.78
C THR A 295 0.30 2.66 10.68
N PHE A 296 -0.42 2.54 11.80
CA PHE A 296 -0.25 1.41 12.71
C PHE A 296 -0.71 0.10 12.10
N VAL A 297 -1.84 0.14 11.37
CA VAL A 297 -2.38 -1.00 10.64
C VAL A 297 -3.10 -0.50 9.38
N GLN A 298 -2.68 -0.99 8.23
CA GLN A 298 -3.31 -0.65 6.95
C GLN A 298 -4.56 -1.49 6.69
N ASN A 299 -4.53 -2.76 7.08
CA ASN A 299 -5.56 -3.74 6.80
C ASN A 299 -6.13 -4.32 8.10
N LEU A 300 -7.45 -4.36 8.20
CA LEU A 300 -8.16 -4.84 9.38
C LEU A 300 -9.35 -5.70 8.95
N ASN A 301 -9.92 -6.42 9.92
CA ASN A 301 -11.11 -7.23 9.72
C ASN A 301 -12.16 -6.88 10.77
N ALA A 302 -13.28 -6.32 10.33
CA ALA A 302 -14.33 -5.78 11.17
C ALA A 302 -15.58 -6.64 11.15
N ILE A 303 -16.31 -6.66 12.25
CA ILE A 303 -17.63 -7.31 12.36
C ILE A 303 -18.68 -6.32 11.85
N SER A 304 -19.52 -6.77 10.90
CA SER A 304 -20.63 -5.97 10.38
C SER A 304 -21.71 -5.77 11.44
N ASP A 305 -22.37 -4.60 11.45
CA ASP A 305 -23.57 -4.35 12.26
C ASP A 305 -24.77 -5.17 11.81
N THR A 306 -24.76 -5.65 10.54
CA THR A 306 -25.80 -6.53 9.98
C THR A 306 -25.54 -8.01 10.22
N SER A 307 -24.46 -8.36 10.93
CA SER A 307 -24.12 -9.75 11.23
C SER A 307 -25.22 -10.47 12.00
N GLU A 308 -25.60 -11.65 11.54
CA GLU A 308 -26.56 -12.54 12.21
C GLU A 308 -25.88 -13.34 13.36
N ASP A 309 -24.56 -13.47 13.35
CA ASP A 309 -23.73 -14.04 14.42
C ASP A 309 -22.45 -13.21 14.61
N MET A 310 -22.47 -12.30 15.58
CA MET A 310 -21.37 -11.38 15.89
C MET A 310 -20.05 -12.08 16.24
N GLU A 311 -20.08 -13.32 16.67
CA GLU A 311 -18.88 -14.07 17.07
C GLU A 311 -18.32 -14.96 15.94
N SER A 312 -19.06 -15.22 14.88
CA SER A 312 -18.62 -16.15 13.82
C SER A 312 -17.35 -15.66 13.10
N GLY A 313 -17.24 -14.36 12.85
CA GLY A 313 -16.03 -13.76 12.31
C GLY A 313 -14.81 -13.90 13.23
N LEU A 314 -15.00 -13.71 14.54
CA LEU A 314 -13.95 -13.87 15.55
C LEU A 314 -13.55 -15.36 15.70
N LYS A 315 -14.49 -16.29 15.67
CA LYS A 315 -14.21 -17.73 15.67
C LYS A 315 -13.35 -18.12 14.47
N PHE A 316 -13.68 -17.56 13.29
CA PHE A 316 -12.89 -17.79 12.08
C PHE A 316 -11.46 -17.25 12.21
N LEU A 317 -11.29 -16.00 12.61
CA LEU A 317 -9.98 -15.40 12.76
C LEU A 317 -9.13 -16.07 13.84
N ASN A 318 -9.78 -16.46 14.96
CA ASN A 318 -9.11 -17.21 16.02
C ASN A 318 -8.62 -18.58 15.52
N TRP A 319 -9.43 -19.29 14.73
CA TRP A 319 -9.03 -20.55 14.09
C TRP A 319 -7.94 -20.33 13.06
N LEU A 320 -8.07 -19.30 12.23
CA LEU A 320 -7.11 -19.00 11.15
C LEU A 320 -5.70 -18.75 11.69
N TYR A 321 -5.59 -18.06 12.81
CA TYR A 321 -4.31 -17.73 13.44
C TYR A 321 -3.84 -18.75 14.49
N ALA A 322 -4.64 -19.75 14.81
CA ALA A 322 -4.28 -20.77 15.81
C ALA A 322 -3.11 -21.65 15.36
N SER A 323 -2.91 -21.83 14.06
CA SER A 323 -1.78 -22.61 13.53
C SER A 323 -1.38 -22.17 12.13
N LYS A 324 -0.10 -22.40 11.79
CA LYS A 324 0.39 -22.22 10.42
C LYS A 324 -0.36 -23.11 9.42
N GLU A 325 -0.77 -24.31 9.82
CA GLU A 325 -1.54 -25.24 9.00
C GLU A 325 -2.89 -24.64 8.57
N ASN A 326 -3.63 -24.05 9.51
CA ASN A 326 -4.91 -23.38 9.22
C ASN A 326 -4.70 -22.19 8.32
N HIS A 327 -3.67 -21.38 8.60
CA HIS A 327 -3.30 -20.22 7.80
C HIS A 327 -2.93 -20.62 6.37
N ASP A 328 -2.09 -21.65 6.19
CA ASP A 328 -1.68 -22.15 4.88
C ASP A 328 -2.88 -22.70 4.10
N LEU A 329 -3.73 -23.49 4.76
CA LEU A 329 -4.93 -24.04 4.12
C LEU A 329 -5.86 -22.96 3.58
N PHE A 330 -6.09 -21.91 4.36
CA PHE A 330 -6.95 -20.80 3.93
C PHE A 330 -6.30 -19.95 2.83
N HIS A 331 -5.02 -19.58 2.98
CA HIS A 331 -4.37 -18.67 2.06
C HIS A 331 -3.79 -19.31 0.81
N TYR A 332 -3.28 -20.54 0.92
CA TYR A 332 -2.58 -21.21 -0.19
C TYR A 332 -3.31 -22.48 -0.68
N GLY A 333 -4.30 -22.95 0.07
CA GLY A 333 -5.09 -24.13 -0.27
C GLY A 333 -4.43 -25.44 0.16
N ILE A 334 -4.64 -26.48 -0.63
CA ILE A 334 -4.24 -27.85 -0.33
C ILE A 334 -2.84 -28.11 -0.91
N GLU A 335 -1.90 -28.53 -0.05
CA GLU A 335 -0.56 -28.92 -0.47
C GLU A 335 -0.62 -30.08 -1.49
N GLY A 336 0.17 -29.96 -2.56
CA GLY A 336 0.20 -30.90 -3.68
C GLY A 336 -0.95 -30.75 -4.69
N VAL A 337 -1.96 -29.93 -4.38
CA VAL A 337 -3.10 -29.62 -5.28
C VAL A 337 -3.04 -28.17 -5.76
N HIS A 338 -2.81 -27.23 -4.83
CA HIS A 338 -2.80 -25.79 -5.12
C HIS A 338 -1.40 -25.17 -5.02
N TYR A 339 -0.52 -25.78 -4.24
CA TYR A 339 0.86 -25.35 -4.09
C TYR A 339 1.78 -26.50 -3.68
N ASN A 340 3.08 -26.33 -3.91
CA ASN A 340 4.13 -27.18 -3.38
C ASN A 340 5.07 -26.35 -2.48
N PRO A 341 5.40 -26.80 -1.28
CA PRO A 341 6.39 -26.11 -0.43
C PRO A 341 7.79 -26.16 -1.06
N VAL A 342 8.52 -25.05 -0.93
CA VAL A 342 9.91 -24.90 -1.36
C VAL A 342 10.73 -24.40 -0.17
N GLY A 343 11.44 -25.30 0.50
CA GLY A 343 12.11 -24.96 1.77
C GLY A 343 11.11 -24.65 2.89
N GLU A 344 11.52 -23.76 3.81
CA GLU A 344 10.77 -23.52 5.04
C GLU A 344 9.62 -22.50 4.85
N ASN A 345 9.88 -21.44 4.07
CA ASN A 345 8.96 -20.29 3.97
C ASN A 345 8.61 -19.87 2.53
N ARG A 346 8.89 -20.72 1.54
CA ARG A 346 8.54 -20.47 0.14
C ARG A 346 7.57 -21.50 -0.39
N ILE A 347 6.86 -21.13 -1.45
CA ILE A 347 5.94 -22.01 -2.17
C ILE A 347 6.07 -21.80 -3.68
N GLU A 348 5.77 -22.86 -4.42
CA GLU A 348 5.50 -22.80 -5.84
C GLU A 348 4.00 -23.02 -6.04
N TYR A 349 3.30 -22.04 -6.63
CA TYR A 349 1.88 -22.17 -6.92
C TYR A 349 1.64 -23.12 -8.09
N ILE A 350 0.63 -23.98 -7.95
CA ILE A 350 0.15 -24.81 -9.04
C ILE A 350 -0.83 -23.96 -9.86
N LYS A 351 -0.65 -23.98 -11.19
CA LYS A 351 -1.37 -23.15 -12.13
C LYS A 351 -2.23 -23.99 -13.07
N ASP A 352 -3.25 -23.36 -13.66
CA ASP A 352 -4.08 -23.94 -14.69
C ASP A 352 -3.38 -23.88 -16.08
N GLU A 353 -4.06 -24.37 -17.11
CA GLU A 353 -3.57 -24.35 -18.50
C GLU A 353 -3.39 -22.95 -19.10
N ASN A 354 -3.96 -21.92 -18.47
CA ASN A 354 -3.86 -20.52 -18.86
C ASN A 354 -2.87 -19.74 -18.00
N ASP A 355 -2.04 -20.44 -17.21
CA ASP A 355 -1.04 -19.86 -16.27
C ASP A 355 -1.65 -19.10 -15.10
N ASN A 356 -2.94 -19.29 -14.78
CA ASN A 356 -3.55 -18.71 -13.59
C ASN A 356 -3.29 -19.58 -12.37
N THR A 357 -2.91 -18.99 -11.24
CA THR A 357 -2.83 -19.69 -9.96
C THR A 357 -4.18 -20.31 -9.61
N LEU A 358 -4.19 -21.62 -9.35
CA LEU A 358 -5.43 -22.34 -9.09
C LEU A 358 -6.16 -21.82 -7.85
N TYR A 359 -5.42 -21.57 -6.77
CA TYR A 359 -5.99 -21.08 -5.53
C TYR A 359 -5.01 -20.17 -4.78
N THR A 360 -5.50 -19.03 -4.36
CA THR A 360 -4.86 -18.15 -3.39
C THR A 360 -5.89 -17.23 -2.76
N MET A 361 -5.82 -17.04 -1.44
CA MET A 361 -6.48 -15.97 -0.71
C MET A 361 -5.41 -14.98 -0.27
N ASP A 362 -5.60 -13.74 -0.70
CA ASP A 362 -4.58 -12.70 -0.50
C ASP A 362 -4.21 -12.49 0.96
N THR A 363 -2.95 -12.72 1.30
CA THR A 363 -2.45 -12.63 2.68
C THR A 363 -2.47 -11.22 3.24
N TRP A 364 -2.45 -10.19 2.39
CA TRP A 364 -2.55 -8.81 2.86
C TRP A 364 -3.88 -8.48 3.52
N MET A 365 -4.94 -9.28 3.27
CA MET A 365 -6.28 -9.07 3.87
C MET A 365 -6.44 -9.73 5.23
N SER A 366 -5.89 -10.92 5.42
CA SER A 366 -6.08 -11.70 6.65
C SER A 366 -4.89 -12.56 7.01
N GLY A 367 -3.71 -12.29 6.43
CA GLY A 367 -2.50 -13.03 6.74
C GLY A 367 -1.93 -12.69 8.12
N TYR A 368 -1.08 -13.57 8.59
CA TYR A 368 -0.26 -13.39 9.76
C TYR A 368 1.20 -13.53 9.38
N LEU A 369 1.95 -12.43 9.41
CA LEU A 369 3.30 -12.34 8.85
C LEU A 369 4.25 -13.46 9.32
N PRO A 370 4.26 -13.90 10.59
CA PRO A 370 5.08 -15.03 11.02
C PRO A 370 4.73 -16.38 10.36
N PHE A 371 3.52 -16.53 9.81
CA PHE A 371 3.08 -17.76 9.13
C PHE A 371 3.18 -17.67 7.61
N MET A 372 3.44 -16.48 7.07
CA MET A 372 3.43 -16.27 5.63
C MET A 372 4.47 -17.13 4.91
N ARG A 373 4.09 -17.56 3.72
CA ARG A 373 4.97 -18.13 2.71
C ARG A 373 5.11 -17.17 1.53
N PHE A 374 6.27 -17.17 0.94
CA PHE A 374 6.58 -16.31 -0.21
C PHE A 374 6.69 -17.17 -1.47
N SER A 375 6.39 -16.58 -2.64
CA SER A 375 6.63 -17.27 -3.91
C SER A 375 8.09 -17.70 -4.02
N SER A 376 8.34 -18.84 -4.65
CA SER A 376 9.69 -19.32 -4.94
C SER A 376 10.51 -18.31 -5.77
N ASP A 377 9.82 -17.48 -6.56
CA ASP A 377 10.42 -16.44 -7.40
C ASP A 377 10.68 -15.11 -6.65
N ALA A 378 10.17 -14.98 -5.43
CA ALA A 378 10.37 -13.76 -4.64
C ALA A 378 11.86 -13.59 -4.28
N PRO A 379 12.45 -12.42 -4.50
CA PRO A 379 13.83 -12.16 -4.11
C PRO A 379 13.98 -12.11 -2.58
N ASP A 380 15.16 -12.46 -2.08
CA ASP A 380 15.45 -12.41 -0.64
C ASP A 380 15.24 -11.02 -0.07
N THR A 381 15.56 -9.97 -0.81
CA THR A 381 15.33 -8.57 -0.42
C THR A 381 13.87 -8.25 -0.14
N GLN A 382 12.93 -8.87 -0.85
CA GLN A 382 11.49 -8.71 -0.56
C GLN A 382 11.12 -9.41 0.74
N ILE A 383 11.65 -10.60 0.98
CA ILE A 383 11.40 -11.34 2.22
C ILE A 383 11.96 -10.57 3.42
N ASP A 384 13.19 -10.07 3.30
CA ASP A 384 13.85 -9.25 4.32
C ASP A 384 13.02 -7.99 4.60
N TYR A 385 12.53 -7.32 3.57
CA TYR A 385 11.64 -6.18 3.71
C TYR A 385 10.34 -6.54 4.44
N MET A 386 9.65 -7.60 4.03
CA MET A 386 8.38 -8.02 4.64
C MET A 386 8.54 -8.49 6.08
N THR A 387 9.71 -9.05 6.42
CA THR A 387 10.02 -9.56 7.76
C THR A 387 10.82 -8.57 8.61
N TYR A 388 11.11 -7.38 8.08
CA TYR A 388 11.82 -6.33 8.80
C TYR A 388 11.12 -6.02 10.13
N LYS A 389 11.90 -5.96 11.20
CA LYS A 389 11.37 -5.70 12.52
C LYS A 389 11.15 -4.20 12.73
N ALA A 390 9.93 -3.84 13.07
CA ALA A 390 9.51 -2.46 13.35
C ALA A 390 10.31 -1.77 14.48
N GLU A 391 11.08 -2.52 15.26
CA GLU A 391 11.96 -2.00 16.33
C GLU A 391 12.97 -0.96 15.85
N ASN A 392 13.36 -1.02 14.57
CA ASN A 392 14.32 -0.10 13.96
C ASN A 392 13.65 1.02 13.16
N ALA A 393 12.32 1.03 13.07
CA ALA A 393 11.58 2.06 12.37
C ALA A 393 11.30 3.25 13.28
N VAL A 394 11.22 4.44 12.69
CA VAL A 394 10.70 5.63 13.38
C VAL A 394 9.19 5.72 13.17
N VAL A 395 8.48 6.19 14.19
CA VAL A 395 7.02 6.39 14.09
C VAL A 395 6.75 7.83 13.66
N SER A 396 5.97 8.01 12.58
CA SER A 396 5.49 9.33 12.21
C SER A 396 4.41 9.80 13.18
N PRO A 397 4.40 11.08 13.58
CA PRO A 397 3.32 11.62 14.43
C PRO A 397 1.94 11.57 13.77
N ILE A 398 1.89 11.33 12.45
CA ILE A 398 0.63 11.17 11.71
C ILE A 398 0.00 9.77 11.90
N ALA A 399 0.77 8.80 12.39
CA ALA A 399 0.27 7.45 12.58
C ALA A 399 -0.93 7.43 13.53
N GLY A 400 -2.01 6.80 13.11
CA GLY A 400 -3.28 6.75 13.84
C GLY A 400 -4.17 8.00 13.72
N PHE A 401 -3.70 9.09 13.08
CA PHE A 401 -4.52 10.25 12.80
C PHE A 401 -5.35 10.05 11.52
N ILE A 402 -6.61 10.43 11.58
CA ILE A 402 -7.53 10.42 10.44
C ILE A 402 -8.17 11.80 10.34
N PHE A 403 -7.95 12.44 9.19
CA PHE A 403 -8.53 13.74 8.91
C PHE A 403 -9.98 13.64 8.42
N ASP A 404 -10.88 14.38 9.07
CA ASP A 404 -12.26 14.52 8.62
C ASP A 404 -12.41 15.80 7.80
N ALA A 405 -12.56 15.65 6.48
CA ALA A 405 -12.71 16.77 5.55
C ALA A 405 -14.13 17.34 5.47
N SER A 406 -15.09 16.89 6.28
CA SER A 406 -16.51 17.29 6.18
C SER A 406 -16.71 18.80 6.27
N ASN A 407 -15.90 19.49 7.07
CA ASN A 407 -15.97 20.96 7.22
C ASN A 407 -15.35 21.75 6.07
N VAL A 408 -14.60 21.11 5.18
CA VAL A 408 -13.82 21.73 4.10
C VAL A 408 -14.03 21.05 2.74
N GLN A 409 -15.22 20.50 2.52
CA GLN A 409 -15.57 19.77 1.29
C GLN A 409 -15.49 20.65 0.02
N THR A 410 -15.86 21.92 0.15
CA THR A 410 -15.79 22.88 -0.97
C THR A 410 -14.33 23.17 -1.32
N GLU A 411 -13.51 23.43 -0.34
CA GLU A 411 -12.07 23.65 -0.49
C GLU A 411 -11.39 22.41 -1.06
N LEU A 412 -11.72 21.23 -0.54
CA LEU A 412 -11.21 19.97 -1.04
C LEU A 412 -11.46 19.78 -2.53
N SER A 413 -12.71 20.01 -2.98
CA SER A 413 -13.08 19.88 -4.39
C SER A 413 -12.37 20.91 -5.29
N ASN A 414 -12.28 22.15 -4.82
CA ASN A 414 -11.59 23.22 -5.54
C ASN A 414 -10.09 22.95 -5.64
N LEU A 415 -9.48 22.49 -4.55
CA LEU A 415 -8.06 22.15 -4.49
C LEU A 415 -7.73 20.97 -5.40
N GLN A 416 -8.56 19.93 -5.45
CA GLN A 416 -8.38 18.82 -6.40
C GLN A 416 -8.29 19.30 -7.83
N THR A 417 -9.19 20.20 -8.22
CA THR A 417 -9.21 20.79 -9.58
C THR A 417 -7.96 21.63 -9.84
N GLU A 418 -7.60 22.48 -8.90
CA GLU A 418 -6.48 23.41 -9.07
C GLU A 418 -5.11 22.71 -9.05
N ILE A 419 -4.94 21.65 -8.24
CA ILE A 419 -3.74 20.82 -8.21
C ILE A 419 -3.47 20.21 -9.59
N ILE A 420 -4.50 19.68 -10.22
CA ILE A 420 -4.39 19.11 -11.58
C ILE A 420 -3.94 20.18 -12.58
N ALA A 421 -4.54 21.37 -12.50
CA ALA A 421 -4.28 22.45 -13.46
C ALA A 421 -2.93 23.14 -13.24
N SER A 422 -2.55 23.41 -12.00
CA SER A 422 -1.41 24.28 -11.68
C SER A 422 -0.18 23.52 -11.15
N ILE A 423 -0.38 22.46 -10.40
CA ILE A 423 0.73 21.72 -9.73
C ILE A 423 1.26 20.58 -10.60
N TYR A 424 0.39 19.79 -11.21
CA TYR A 424 0.83 18.59 -11.95
C TYR A 424 1.85 18.91 -13.05
N PRO A 425 1.72 19.97 -13.86
CA PRO A 425 2.74 20.32 -14.86
C PRO A 425 4.13 20.59 -14.26
N ILE A 426 4.18 21.18 -13.07
CA ILE A 426 5.43 21.43 -12.33
C ILE A 426 5.96 20.12 -11.75
N LYS A 427 5.11 19.38 -11.06
CA LYS A 427 5.43 18.13 -10.38
C LYS A 427 6.01 17.08 -11.32
N VAL A 428 5.49 16.96 -12.55
CA VAL A 428 5.98 16.00 -13.54
C VAL A 428 7.22 16.49 -14.31
N GLY A 429 7.67 17.71 -14.06
CA GLY A 429 8.83 18.30 -14.72
C GLY A 429 8.57 18.85 -16.13
N MET A 430 7.30 18.97 -16.55
CA MET A 430 6.94 19.52 -17.85
C MET A 430 7.28 21.02 -17.96
N VAL A 431 7.12 21.73 -16.86
CA VAL A 431 7.49 23.15 -16.71
C VAL A 431 8.40 23.35 -15.51
N SER A 432 9.23 24.40 -15.52
CA SER A 432 10.15 24.67 -14.41
C SER A 432 9.42 25.06 -13.14
N TYR A 433 9.97 24.65 -11.99
CA TYR A 433 9.48 25.09 -10.68
C TYR A 433 9.59 26.61 -10.55
N GLU A 434 10.77 27.19 -10.80
CA GLU A 434 11.10 28.59 -10.57
C GLU A 434 10.14 29.56 -11.28
N ASP A 435 9.76 29.26 -12.51
CA ASP A 435 8.90 30.16 -13.31
C ASP A 435 7.41 30.02 -13.00
N ASN A 436 6.98 28.95 -12.34
CA ASN A 436 5.56 28.58 -12.25
C ASN A 436 5.02 28.44 -10.84
N ILE A 437 5.87 28.23 -9.83
CA ILE A 437 5.40 27.90 -8.48
C ILE A 437 4.62 29.02 -7.80
N ASP A 438 5.07 30.26 -7.93
CA ASP A 438 4.43 31.39 -7.27
C ASP A 438 2.97 31.56 -7.71
N GLN A 439 2.71 31.44 -9.02
CA GLN A 439 1.35 31.50 -9.55
C GLN A 439 0.52 30.29 -9.13
N ALA A 440 1.12 29.09 -9.13
CA ALA A 440 0.45 27.87 -8.71
C ALA A 440 0.03 27.94 -7.23
N ILE A 441 0.89 28.41 -6.35
CA ILE A 441 0.57 28.61 -4.93
C ILE A 441 -0.50 29.69 -4.75
N ALA A 442 -0.45 30.79 -5.50
CA ALA A 442 -1.49 31.83 -5.46
C ALA A 442 -2.86 31.24 -5.86
N ASN A 443 -2.90 30.38 -6.88
CA ASN A 443 -4.11 29.70 -7.32
C ASN A 443 -4.63 28.72 -6.25
N LEU A 444 -3.75 27.94 -5.62
CA LEU A 444 -4.14 27.05 -4.53
C LEU A 444 -4.70 27.82 -3.32
N LYS A 445 -4.10 28.96 -2.96
CA LYS A 445 -4.61 29.81 -1.88
C LYS A 445 -5.99 30.36 -2.22
N ALA A 446 -6.22 30.78 -3.47
CA ALA A 446 -7.54 31.20 -3.94
C ALA A 446 -8.55 30.03 -3.94
N ALA A 447 -8.11 28.79 -4.14
CA ALA A 447 -8.93 27.58 -4.06
C ALA A 447 -9.23 27.11 -2.62
N GLY A 448 -8.58 27.69 -1.60
CA GLY A 448 -8.84 27.40 -0.19
C GLY A 448 -7.73 26.65 0.55
N LEU A 449 -6.50 26.67 0.05
CA LEU A 449 -5.36 25.97 0.67
C LEU A 449 -5.20 26.29 2.17
N ASP A 450 -5.21 27.57 2.53
CA ASP A 450 -5.02 27.99 3.91
C ASP A 450 -6.17 27.51 4.81
N THR A 451 -7.41 27.53 4.33
CA THR A 451 -8.58 27.02 5.05
C THR A 451 -8.47 25.53 5.30
N TYR A 452 -8.11 24.76 4.27
CA TYR A 452 -7.92 23.31 4.37
C TYR A 452 -6.81 22.96 5.36
N LEU A 453 -5.63 23.58 5.24
CA LEU A 453 -4.50 23.33 6.15
C LEU A 453 -4.79 23.73 7.59
N ASN A 454 -5.53 24.82 7.81
CA ASN A 454 -5.90 25.24 9.16
C ASN A 454 -6.87 24.25 9.82
N GLU A 455 -7.84 23.72 9.07
CA GLU A 455 -8.71 22.64 9.57
C GLU A 455 -7.91 21.38 9.88
N TYR A 456 -7.01 21.00 9.00
CA TYR A 456 -6.13 19.84 9.22
C TYR A 456 -5.29 20.01 10.49
N ARG A 457 -4.64 21.18 10.67
CA ARG A 457 -3.86 21.49 11.86
C ARG A 457 -4.69 21.48 13.13
N THR A 458 -5.90 21.99 13.07
CA THR A 458 -6.82 22.03 14.23
C THR A 458 -7.14 20.60 14.69
N GLN A 459 -7.54 19.73 13.77
CA GLN A 459 -7.86 18.36 14.10
C GLN A 459 -6.62 17.58 14.56
N PHE A 460 -5.48 17.77 13.89
CA PHE A 460 -4.24 17.11 14.26
C PHE A 460 -3.72 17.53 15.63
N SER A 461 -3.81 18.81 15.97
CA SER A 461 -3.46 19.32 17.31
C SER A 461 -4.35 18.69 18.38
N ALA A 462 -5.66 18.60 18.14
CA ALA A 462 -6.60 17.94 19.06
C ALA A 462 -6.27 16.44 19.22
N TYR A 463 -5.87 15.77 18.14
CA TYR A 463 -5.42 14.39 18.19
C TYR A 463 -4.16 14.21 19.04
N LEU A 464 -3.14 15.08 18.88
CA LEU A 464 -1.92 15.03 19.66
C LEU A 464 -2.15 15.35 21.15
N GLU A 465 -3.05 16.30 21.45
CA GLU A 465 -3.44 16.59 22.83
C GLU A 465 -4.12 15.41 23.52
N ALA A 466 -4.99 14.70 22.79
CA ALA A 466 -5.67 13.50 23.27
C ALA A 466 -4.72 12.27 23.36
N ASN A 467 -3.65 12.25 22.57
CA ASN A 467 -2.71 11.14 22.44
C ASN A 467 -1.25 11.60 22.58
N PRO A 468 -0.84 12.14 23.74
CA PRO A 468 0.51 12.70 23.91
C PRO A 468 1.64 11.66 23.73
N TRP A 469 1.33 10.38 23.89
CA TRP A 469 2.25 9.26 23.65
C TRP A 469 2.71 9.17 22.18
N VAL A 470 1.96 9.73 21.23
CA VAL A 470 2.32 9.72 19.80
C VAL A 470 3.63 10.44 19.55
N LEU A 471 3.81 11.64 20.11
CA LEU A 471 5.06 12.40 19.99
C LEU A 471 6.22 11.76 20.75
N GLU A 472 5.93 10.98 21.80
CA GLU A 472 6.96 10.21 22.48
C GLU A 472 7.45 9.03 21.63
N MET A 473 6.56 8.37 20.94
CA MET A 473 6.90 7.30 19.97
C MET A 473 7.63 7.83 18.73
N ALA A 474 7.41 9.10 18.37
CA ALA A 474 8.04 9.73 17.21
C ALA A 474 9.49 10.21 17.46
N LYS A 475 9.98 10.12 18.70
CA LYS A 475 11.37 10.47 19.07
C LYS A 475 12.32 9.33 18.77
#